data_34a53370be314b50fb5d8ccc406d0725
#
_entry.id   34a53370be314b50fb5d8ccc406d0725
#
_cell.length_a   1.000
_cell.length_b   1.000
_cell.length_c   1.000
_cell.angle_alpha   90.00
_cell.angle_beta   90.00
_cell.angle_gamma   90.00
#
_symmetry.space_group_name_H-M   'P 1'
#
loop_
_entity.id
_entity.type
_entity.pdbx_description
1 polymer ?
#
loop_
_entity_poly.entity_id
_entity_poly.type
_entity_poly.pdbx_seq_one_letter_code
_entity_poly.pdbx_strand_id
1 'polypeptide(L)'
;MKDSTPANSRLAVTRRDFLKQSSLAAAGAATLAQFSFVRTSRAAPDDPIRIGLIGCGGRGTGALADALGAATDVNYPQAGYHTENIQANASTAGKNLKVVALADVFQDRLNSCREQLQKLNISIPNEACFVGFDAYKKLLAMPEVNYVILATPPHFRPLHLKAAIEAGKNAFVEKPVAVDGPGVRMVIEAGEMAKQKNLGIVAGTQRRHMRSYNEAIKRLHDGAIGEILCARSYWNGGVIWVVERQSGWSDMEWHLRNWNYFTWLGGDHIVEQHVHNLDIMNWVLNAHPVKALALGGRQARPNQNYGHIYDHFAVEYEYPNGARMFSQCRQMNGCEGKVEEAAVGTKGTTNCKDWIRNADRQLAWRFRQQETPEVNPYQQEHQDLIDSIRGGKPLNEAQAVAESTLTGIMGRESAYCGRSVTWDEVLNSSTRLGPQKYEFGDLPFPEVPTPGQYKFA
;
A
#
# COMPACT_ATOMS: atom_id res chain seq x y z
N MET A 1 -21.18 75.26 12.28
CA MET A 1 -21.47 75.27 13.72
C MET A 1 -21.04 73.93 14.32
N LYS A 2 -20.03 74.06 15.17
CA LYS A 2 -19.58 73.25 16.29
C LYS A 2 -19.41 71.76 16.11
N ASP A 3 -18.12 71.44 16.02
CA ASP A 3 -17.45 70.19 16.47
C ASP A 3 -17.91 69.70 17.82
N SER A 4 -17.93 68.37 18.01
CA SER A 4 -17.57 67.71 19.26
C SER A 4 -17.19 66.28 19.04
N THR A 5 -15.89 66.01 19.03
CA THR A 5 -15.23 64.72 19.21
C THR A 5 -15.32 64.31 20.68
N PRO A 6 -15.56 63.03 21.05
CA PRO A 6 -15.30 62.53 22.39
C PRO A 6 -13.93 61.87 22.52
N ALA A 7 -13.29 62.21 23.60
CA ALA A 7 -11.96 61.84 24.03
C ALA A 7 -11.83 60.33 24.37
N ASN A 8 -10.72 59.76 23.91
CA ASN A 8 -10.24 58.43 24.26
C ASN A 8 -9.66 58.42 25.69
N SER A 9 -10.36 57.83 26.66
CA SER A 9 -9.81 57.60 28.00
C SER A 9 -9.10 56.21 28.03
N ARG A 10 -7.78 56.23 28.02
CA ARG A 10 -6.96 55.07 28.33
C ARG A 10 -7.10 54.74 29.82
N LEU A 11 -7.75 53.63 30.15
CA LEU A 11 -7.73 53.06 31.50
C LEU A 11 -6.33 52.50 31.78
N ALA A 12 -5.64 53.10 32.73
CA ALA A 12 -4.35 52.63 33.22
C ALA A 12 -4.56 51.36 34.08
N VAL A 13 -4.07 50.25 33.61
CA VAL A 13 -4.06 48.95 34.36
C VAL A 13 -3.09 49.06 35.53
N THR A 14 -3.59 48.91 36.76
CA THR A 14 -2.74 48.96 37.96
C THR A 14 -1.89 47.72 38.13
N ARG A 15 -0.73 47.85 38.80
CA ARG A 15 0.15 46.69 39.14
C ARG A 15 -0.60 45.53 39.84
N ARG A 16 -1.66 45.86 40.56
CA ARG A 16 -2.47 44.85 41.28
C ARG A 16 -3.39 44.08 40.34
N ASP A 17 -3.88 44.68 39.27
CA ASP A 17 -4.71 44.00 38.25
C ASP A 17 -3.85 43.12 37.34
N PHE A 18 -2.62 43.56 37.04
CA PHE A 18 -1.64 42.76 36.33
C PHE A 18 -1.25 41.49 37.10
N LEU A 19 -1.03 41.60 38.41
CA LEU A 19 -0.71 40.44 39.26
C LEU A 19 -1.88 39.44 39.41
N LYS A 20 -3.12 39.94 39.45
CA LYS A 20 -4.32 39.06 39.47
C LYS A 20 -4.54 38.34 38.13
N GLN A 21 -4.28 38.97 37.00
CA GLN A 21 -4.35 38.35 35.69
C GLN A 21 -3.22 37.36 35.46
N SER A 22 -2.02 37.62 35.98
CA SER A 22 -0.88 36.71 35.91
C SER A 22 -1.07 35.44 36.76
N SER A 23 -1.75 35.55 37.91
CA SER A 23 -2.05 34.39 38.74
C SER A 23 -3.17 33.49 38.16
N LEU A 24 -4.11 34.03 37.42
CA LEU A 24 -5.11 33.27 36.67
C LEU A 24 -4.52 32.57 35.43
N ALA A 25 -3.53 33.19 34.76
CA ALA A 25 -2.80 32.58 33.66
C ALA A 25 -1.87 31.44 34.12
N ALA A 26 -1.29 31.56 35.33
CA ALA A 26 -0.48 30.48 35.91
C ALA A 26 -1.31 29.28 36.37
N ALA A 27 -2.53 29.47 36.85
CA ALA A 27 -3.47 28.39 37.21
C ALA A 27 -4.04 27.71 35.97
N GLY A 28 -4.25 28.44 34.85
CA GLY A 28 -4.64 27.86 33.56
C GLY A 28 -3.52 27.04 32.89
N ALA A 29 -2.26 27.40 33.09
CA ALA A 29 -1.12 26.64 32.58
C ALA A 29 -0.85 25.35 33.35
N ALA A 30 -1.20 25.30 34.65
CA ALA A 30 -1.06 24.07 35.46
C ALA A 30 -2.12 23.01 35.16
N THR A 31 -3.32 23.39 34.66
CA THR A 31 -4.37 22.44 34.24
C THR A 31 -4.18 21.95 32.80
N LEU A 32 -3.40 22.64 31.96
CA LEU A 32 -2.99 22.16 30.63
C LEU A 32 -1.80 21.20 30.69
N ALA A 33 -1.10 21.11 31.81
CA ALA A 33 0.02 20.15 32.00
C ALA A 33 -0.40 18.71 32.28
N GLN A 34 -1.71 18.41 32.32
CA GLN A 34 -2.22 17.02 32.37
C GLN A 34 -2.64 16.45 31.02
N PHE A 35 -2.46 17.19 29.92
CA PHE A 35 -2.39 16.54 28.62
C PHE A 35 -1.09 15.74 28.59
N SER A 36 -1.23 14.45 28.78
CA SER A 36 -0.17 13.47 28.55
C SER A 36 0.58 13.89 27.29
N PHE A 37 1.84 14.33 27.45
CA PHE A 37 2.77 14.30 26.35
C PHE A 37 2.78 12.86 25.86
N VAL A 38 2.05 12.56 24.79
CA VAL A 38 2.37 11.43 23.96
C VAL A 38 3.83 11.71 23.59
N ARG A 39 4.74 11.06 24.30
CA ARG A 39 6.13 10.97 23.88
C ARG A 39 6.04 10.38 22.47
N THR A 40 6.12 11.24 21.46
CA THR A 40 6.61 10.80 20.16
C THR A 40 7.97 10.23 20.48
N SER A 41 8.02 8.90 20.63
CA SER A 41 9.26 8.20 20.88
C SER A 41 10.11 8.38 19.63
N ARG A 42 10.96 9.42 19.60
CA ARG A 42 12.14 9.33 18.76
C ARG A 42 12.84 8.07 19.24
N ALA A 43 12.71 6.99 18.45
CA ALA A 43 13.55 5.85 18.68
C ALA A 43 14.99 6.37 18.59
N ALA A 44 15.75 6.23 19.67
CA ALA A 44 17.18 6.47 19.57
C ALA A 44 17.72 5.53 18.47
N PRO A 45 18.82 5.87 17.79
CA PRO A 45 19.38 5.04 16.72
C PRO A 45 19.51 3.55 17.08
N ASP A 46 19.68 3.26 18.37
CA ASP A 46 19.85 1.92 18.92
C ASP A 46 18.57 1.30 19.54
N ASP A 47 17.45 2.03 19.55
CA ASP A 47 16.20 1.48 20.08
C ASP A 47 15.70 0.31 19.23
N PRO A 48 15.28 -0.82 19.85
CA PRO A 48 14.77 -1.95 19.10
C PRO A 48 13.48 -1.59 18.35
N ILE A 49 13.42 -1.94 17.08
CA ILE A 49 12.17 -1.96 16.32
C ILE A 49 11.38 -3.19 16.78
N ARG A 50 10.20 -2.97 17.34
CA ARG A 50 9.31 -4.01 17.86
C ARG A 50 8.11 -4.17 16.94
N ILE A 51 8.13 -5.29 16.23
CA ILE A 51 7.24 -5.57 15.09
C ILE A 51 5.99 -6.27 15.57
N GLY A 52 4.82 -5.74 15.20
CA GLY A 52 3.55 -6.45 15.20
C GLY A 52 3.13 -6.80 13.77
N LEU A 53 2.74 -8.05 13.51
CA LEU A 53 2.21 -8.48 12.22
C LEU A 53 0.70 -8.55 12.26
N ILE A 54 0.02 -7.90 11.32
CA ILE A 54 -1.43 -7.96 11.11
C ILE A 54 -1.69 -8.59 9.73
N GLY A 55 -2.20 -9.83 9.73
CA GLY A 55 -2.32 -10.70 8.57
C GLY A 55 -1.18 -11.71 8.49
N CYS A 56 -1.37 -12.89 9.11
CA CYS A 56 -0.40 -13.98 9.24
C CYS A 56 -0.46 -14.99 8.07
N GLY A 57 -1.07 -14.62 6.96
CA GLY A 57 -1.04 -15.41 5.73
C GLY A 57 0.36 -15.42 5.10
N GLY A 58 0.48 -16.06 3.93
CA GLY A 58 1.74 -16.24 3.25
C GLY A 58 2.53 -15.00 3.03
N ARG A 59 1.94 -13.98 2.44
CA ARG A 59 2.66 -12.73 2.21
C ARG A 59 3.04 -12.02 3.52
N GLY A 60 2.16 -12.08 4.55
CA GLY A 60 2.47 -11.47 5.84
C GLY A 60 3.67 -12.14 6.52
N THR A 61 3.69 -13.47 6.56
CA THR A 61 4.83 -14.24 7.08
C THR A 61 6.10 -13.97 6.27
N GLY A 62 5.99 -13.91 4.92
CA GLY A 62 7.10 -13.54 4.04
C GLY A 62 7.62 -12.14 4.28
N ALA A 63 6.74 -11.12 4.41
CA ALA A 63 7.13 -9.75 4.71
C ALA A 63 7.84 -9.62 6.06
N LEU A 64 7.38 -10.38 7.06
CA LEU A 64 8.05 -10.43 8.34
C LEU A 64 9.45 -11.06 8.25
N ALA A 65 9.60 -12.14 7.48
CA ALA A 65 10.90 -12.75 7.20
C ALA A 65 11.83 -11.79 6.42
N ASP A 66 11.31 -11.09 5.42
CA ASP A 66 12.04 -10.07 4.66
C ASP A 66 12.52 -8.93 5.58
N ALA A 67 11.68 -8.44 6.48
CA ALA A 67 12.06 -7.41 7.46
C ALA A 67 13.19 -7.90 8.38
N LEU A 68 13.15 -9.16 8.79
CA LEU A 68 14.20 -9.79 9.59
C LEU A 68 15.47 -10.09 8.80
N GLY A 69 15.45 -9.98 7.48
CA GLY A 69 16.54 -10.36 6.58
C GLY A 69 16.74 -11.88 6.49
N ALA A 70 15.71 -12.66 6.79
CA ALA A 70 15.75 -14.11 6.72
C ALA A 70 15.56 -14.59 5.27
N ALA A 71 16.20 -15.69 4.90
CA ALA A 71 16.01 -16.32 3.61
C ALA A 71 14.65 -17.05 3.54
N THR A 72 13.94 -16.85 2.43
CA THR A 72 12.66 -17.50 2.15
C THR A 72 12.71 -18.23 0.80
N ASP A 73 11.84 -19.20 0.64
CA ASP A 73 11.65 -19.84 -0.68
C ASP A 73 10.82 -18.90 -1.58
N VAL A 74 11.05 -18.85 -2.85
CA VAL A 74 10.29 -18.04 -3.80
C VAL A 74 9.27 -18.89 -4.53
N ASN A 75 7.97 -18.64 -4.28
CA ASN A 75 6.88 -19.18 -5.10
C ASN A 75 6.60 -18.16 -6.22
N TYR A 76 6.16 -18.65 -7.35
CA TYR A 76 5.83 -17.80 -8.49
C TYR A 76 6.95 -16.80 -8.88
N PRO A 77 8.18 -17.24 -9.21
CA PRO A 77 9.31 -16.36 -9.50
C PRO A 77 9.00 -15.33 -10.59
N GLN A 78 8.15 -15.69 -11.56
CA GLN A 78 7.71 -14.83 -12.65
C GLN A 78 6.85 -13.64 -12.19
N ALA A 79 6.14 -13.80 -11.08
CA ALA A 79 5.34 -12.76 -10.47
C ALA A 79 6.08 -12.00 -9.36
N GLY A 80 7.30 -12.43 -9.01
CA GLY A 80 8.08 -11.82 -7.93
C GLY A 80 7.54 -12.10 -6.53
N TYR A 81 6.77 -13.17 -6.33
CA TYR A 81 6.26 -13.54 -5.01
C TYR A 81 7.32 -14.25 -4.18
N HIS A 82 7.58 -13.71 -3.00
CA HIS A 82 8.22 -14.47 -1.93
C HIS A 82 7.20 -15.41 -1.28
N THR A 83 7.68 -16.54 -0.83
CA THR A 83 6.82 -17.47 -0.11
C THR A 83 6.79 -17.20 1.36
N GLU A 84 5.85 -17.85 1.94
CA GLU A 84 5.56 -17.98 3.35
C GLU A 84 6.58 -18.79 4.11
N ASN A 85 7.38 -19.59 3.40
CA ASN A 85 8.27 -20.58 4.00
C ASN A 85 9.65 -19.98 4.26
N ILE A 86 9.98 -19.82 5.53
CA ILE A 86 11.33 -19.53 5.96
C ILE A 86 12.19 -20.76 5.71
N GLN A 87 13.31 -20.59 5.01
CA GLN A 87 14.23 -21.69 4.72
C GLN A 87 14.77 -22.32 5.99
N ALA A 88 15.02 -23.62 5.95
CA ALA A 88 15.72 -24.30 7.02
C ALA A 88 17.11 -23.67 7.19
N ASN A 89 17.51 -23.43 8.45
CA ASN A 89 18.79 -22.78 8.81
C ASN A 89 18.93 -21.30 8.37
N ALA A 90 17.85 -20.63 7.98
CA ALA A 90 17.88 -19.20 7.80
C ALA A 90 18.27 -18.50 9.12
N SER A 91 19.02 -17.39 9.00
CA SER A 91 19.37 -16.55 10.12
C SER A 91 18.82 -15.14 9.91
N THR A 92 18.62 -14.40 10.98
CA THR A 92 18.26 -12.98 10.90
C THR A 92 19.50 -12.12 10.69
N ALA A 93 19.30 -10.96 10.04
CA ALA A 93 20.41 -10.04 9.72
C ALA A 93 20.94 -9.23 10.92
N GLY A 94 20.58 -9.55 12.16
CA GLY A 94 21.11 -8.89 13.35
C GLY A 94 20.73 -7.40 13.51
N LYS A 95 19.62 -6.96 12.93
CA LYS A 95 19.22 -5.55 12.80
C LYS A 95 18.57 -4.92 14.05
N ASN A 96 18.71 -5.49 15.23
CA ASN A 96 17.99 -5.09 16.45
C ASN A 96 16.47 -4.99 16.24
N LEU A 97 15.90 -6.04 15.65
CA LEU A 97 14.46 -6.19 15.40
C LEU A 97 13.90 -7.29 16.30
N LYS A 98 12.70 -7.07 16.84
CA LYS A 98 11.98 -8.05 17.67
C LYS A 98 10.57 -8.21 17.19
N VAL A 99 10.13 -9.42 16.90
CA VAL A 99 8.71 -9.72 16.68
C VAL A 99 8.06 -9.86 18.05
N VAL A 100 7.01 -9.08 18.32
CA VAL A 100 6.41 -9.02 19.64
C VAL A 100 4.92 -9.39 19.66
N ALA A 101 4.22 -9.33 18.53
CA ALA A 101 2.81 -9.66 18.46
C ALA A 101 2.37 -10.11 17.06
N LEU A 102 1.32 -10.94 17.01
CA LEU A 102 0.69 -11.45 15.80
C LEU A 102 -0.82 -11.26 15.87
N ALA A 103 -1.46 -10.90 14.76
CA ALA A 103 -2.90 -10.79 14.62
C ALA A 103 -3.39 -11.33 13.27
N ASP A 104 -4.42 -12.15 13.29
CA ASP A 104 -5.09 -12.64 12.08
C ASP A 104 -6.58 -12.92 12.39
N VAL A 105 -7.41 -12.98 11.36
CA VAL A 105 -8.78 -13.41 11.51
C VAL A 105 -8.89 -14.93 11.73
N PHE A 106 -7.89 -15.69 11.25
CA PHE A 106 -7.86 -17.14 11.30
C PHE A 106 -6.79 -17.68 12.25
N GLN A 107 -7.20 -18.57 13.16
CA GLN A 107 -6.28 -19.23 14.09
C GLN A 107 -5.24 -20.10 13.40
N ASP A 108 -5.61 -20.83 12.33
CA ASP A 108 -4.71 -21.69 11.56
C ASP A 108 -3.60 -20.88 10.87
N ARG A 109 -3.91 -19.70 10.31
CA ARG A 109 -2.92 -18.79 9.70
C ARG A 109 -1.93 -18.27 10.75
N LEU A 110 -2.45 -17.86 11.91
CA LEU A 110 -1.61 -17.43 13.01
C LEU A 110 -0.68 -18.53 13.51
N ASN A 111 -1.18 -19.77 13.66
CA ASN A 111 -0.39 -20.91 14.09
C ASN A 111 0.71 -21.25 13.07
N SER A 112 0.37 -21.27 11.77
CA SER A 112 1.36 -21.50 10.70
C SER A 112 2.47 -20.46 10.72
N CYS A 113 2.14 -19.19 10.90
CA CYS A 113 3.13 -18.11 11.04
C CYS A 113 4.06 -18.35 12.25
N ARG A 114 3.52 -18.73 13.41
CA ARG A 114 4.33 -19.06 14.59
C ARG A 114 5.29 -20.23 14.34
N GLU A 115 4.84 -21.28 13.65
CA GLU A 115 5.69 -22.41 13.26
C GLU A 115 6.84 -21.97 12.35
N GLN A 116 6.58 -21.08 11.38
CA GLN A 116 7.64 -20.53 10.55
C GLN A 116 8.65 -19.70 11.37
N LEU A 117 8.19 -18.89 12.32
CA LEU A 117 9.07 -18.09 13.19
C LEU A 117 9.93 -18.97 14.12
N GLN A 118 9.45 -20.13 14.54
CA GLN A 118 10.24 -21.08 15.32
C GLN A 118 11.52 -21.55 14.59
N LYS A 119 11.53 -21.58 13.26
CA LYS A 119 12.74 -21.87 12.47
C LYS A 119 13.85 -20.84 12.68
N LEU A 120 13.49 -19.63 13.11
CA LEU A 120 14.41 -18.55 13.47
C LEU A 120 14.63 -18.45 14.99
N ASN A 121 14.19 -19.44 15.77
CA ASN A 121 14.20 -19.42 17.24
C ASN A 121 13.40 -18.26 17.82
N ILE A 122 12.38 -17.76 17.12
CA ILE A 122 11.48 -16.70 17.59
C ILE A 122 10.19 -17.36 18.10
N SER A 123 9.90 -17.16 19.37
CA SER A 123 8.67 -17.63 20.02
C SER A 123 7.79 -16.44 20.43
N ILE A 124 6.53 -16.48 20.01
CA ILE A 124 5.54 -15.46 20.38
C ILE A 124 4.58 -16.07 21.41
N PRO A 125 4.46 -15.46 22.59
CA PRO A 125 3.60 -15.97 23.65
C PRO A 125 2.12 -15.84 23.28
N ASN A 126 1.27 -16.69 23.87
CA ASN A 126 -0.15 -16.74 23.49
C ASN A 126 -0.89 -15.42 23.77
N GLU A 127 -0.53 -14.70 24.80
CA GLU A 127 -1.08 -13.40 25.18
C GLU A 127 -0.78 -12.27 24.18
N ALA A 128 0.21 -12.48 23.31
CA ALA A 128 0.57 -11.58 22.22
C ALA A 128 0.05 -12.07 20.83
N CYS A 129 -0.84 -13.06 20.84
CA CYS A 129 -1.45 -13.66 19.65
C CYS A 129 -2.95 -13.37 19.65
N PHE A 130 -3.43 -12.60 18.68
CA PHE A 130 -4.81 -12.14 18.64
C PHE A 130 -5.54 -12.70 17.42
N VAL A 131 -6.76 -13.23 17.63
CA VAL A 131 -7.58 -13.80 16.56
C VAL A 131 -8.92 -13.08 16.46
N GLY A 132 -9.43 -12.94 15.24
CA GLY A 132 -10.73 -12.35 14.91
C GLY A 132 -10.63 -11.02 14.18
N PHE A 133 -11.76 -10.47 13.77
CA PHE A 133 -11.84 -9.24 12.99
C PHE A 133 -11.30 -8.00 13.75
N ASP A 134 -11.37 -8.00 15.08
CA ASP A 134 -10.85 -6.92 15.93
C ASP A 134 -9.43 -7.20 16.48
N ALA A 135 -8.79 -8.27 16.03
CA ALA A 135 -7.44 -8.66 16.48
C ALA A 135 -6.41 -7.53 16.31
N TYR A 136 -6.49 -6.79 15.19
CA TYR A 136 -5.62 -5.65 14.93
C TYR A 136 -5.69 -4.55 16.00
N LYS A 137 -6.88 -4.29 16.56
CA LYS A 137 -7.06 -3.28 17.62
C LYS A 137 -6.32 -3.67 18.90
N LYS A 138 -6.36 -4.95 19.26
CA LYS A 138 -5.66 -5.48 20.44
C LYS A 138 -4.13 -5.38 20.25
N LEU A 139 -3.64 -5.76 19.08
CA LEU A 139 -2.21 -5.64 18.76
C LEU A 139 -1.75 -4.18 18.78
N LEU A 140 -2.51 -3.25 18.16
CA LEU A 140 -2.16 -1.84 18.11
C LEU A 140 -2.19 -1.16 19.49
N ALA A 141 -2.99 -1.68 20.43
CA ALA A 141 -3.05 -1.20 21.81
C ALA A 141 -1.82 -1.59 22.66
N MET A 142 -0.97 -2.52 22.20
CA MET A 142 0.26 -2.90 22.88
C MET A 142 1.28 -1.75 22.84
N PRO A 143 1.71 -1.22 23.98
CA PRO A 143 2.62 -0.07 24.03
C PRO A 143 4.03 -0.41 23.51
N GLU A 144 4.44 -1.66 23.62
CA GLU A 144 5.72 -2.14 23.12
C GLU A 144 5.83 -2.21 21.60
N VAL A 145 4.73 -2.36 20.86
CA VAL A 145 4.73 -2.33 19.38
C VAL A 145 5.01 -0.90 18.92
N ASN A 146 6.02 -0.71 18.06
CA ASN A 146 6.33 0.59 17.46
C ASN A 146 6.42 0.55 15.93
N TYR A 147 6.30 -0.64 15.35
CA TYR A 147 6.31 -0.91 13.90
C TYR A 147 5.30 -2.00 13.58
N VAL A 148 4.48 -1.80 12.58
CA VAL A 148 3.51 -2.82 12.15
C VAL A 148 3.70 -3.19 10.69
N ILE A 149 3.51 -4.47 10.38
CA ILE A 149 3.40 -4.99 9.02
C ILE A 149 1.92 -5.29 8.78
N LEU A 150 1.32 -4.64 7.77
CA LEU A 150 -0.07 -4.77 7.40
C LEU A 150 -0.19 -5.58 6.10
N ALA A 151 -0.52 -6.87 6.22
CA ALA A 151 -0.58 -7.80 5.09
C ALA A 151 -1.94 -8.53 4.97
N THR A 152 -2.99 -7.93 5.50
CA THR A 152 -4.37 -8.39 5.29
C THR A 152 -4.82 -8.15 3.85
N PRO A 153 -5.94 -8.76 3.39
CA PRO A 153 -6.50 -8.43 2.07
C PRO A 153 -6.68 -6.92 1.88
N PRO A 154 -6.53 -6.41 0.65
CA PRO A 154 -6.52 -4.97 0.35
C PRO A 154 -7.65 -4.14 0.95
N HIS A 155 -8.85 -4.72 1.02
CA HIS A 155 -10.02 -4.08 1.62
C HIS A 155 -9.82 -3.56 3.06
N PHE A 156 -9.05 -4.29 3.87
CA PHE A 156 -8.84 -3.94 5.28
C PHE A 156 -7.70 -2.96 5.51
N ARG A 157 -6.81 -2.80 4.52
CA ARG A 157 -5.59 -2.00 4.66
C ARG A 157 -5.83 -0.53 4.99
N PRO A 158 -6.83 0.17 4.40
CA PRO A 158 -7.11 1.56 4.77
C PRO A 158 -7.46 1.70 6.26
N LEU A 159 -8.33 0.82 6.75
CA LEU A 159 -8.77 0.81 8.14
C LEU A 159 -7.60 0.50 9.10
N HIS A 160 -6.81 -0.53 8.78
CA HIS A 160 -5.69 -0.95 9.62
C HIS A 160 -4.56 0.09 9.61
N LEU A 161 -4.25 0.70 8.46
CA LEU A 161 -3.24 1.75 8.35
C LEU A 161 -3.64 2.98 9.15
N LYS A 162 -4.87 3.48 8.98
CA LYS A 162 -5.37 4.62 9.75
C LYS A 162 -5.26 4.35 11.26
N ALA A 163 -5.74 3.20 11.73
CA ALA A 163 -5.67 2.81 13.14
C ALA A 163 -4.20 2.70 13.64
N ALA A 164 -3.29 2.18 12.83
CA ALA A 164 -1.86 2.09 13.18
C ALA A 164 -1.25 3.48 13.37
N ILE A 165 -1.52 4.42 12.45
CA ILE A 165 -1.01 5.79 12.53
C ILE A 165 -1.66 6.55 13.71
N GLU A 166 -2.96 6.36 13.96
CA GLU A 166 -3.64 6.91 15.13
C GLU A 166 -2.98 6.43 16.43
N ALA A 167 -2.61 5.15 16.51
CA ALA A 167 -1.91 4.53 17.63
C ALA A 167 -0.40 4.87 17.71
N GLY A 168 0.12 5.73 16.82
CA GLY A 168 1.51 6.17 16.85
C GLY A 168 2.52 5.11 16.39
N LYS A 169 2.12 4.18 15.51
CA LYS A 169 2.98 3.12 14.99
C LYS A 169 3.50 3.47 13.59
N ASN A 170 4.78 3.20 13.31
CA ASN A 170 5.28 3.17 11.93
C ASN A 170 4.68 1.97 11.21
N ALA A 171 4.46 2.06 9.91
CA ALA A 171 3.77 1.02 9.16
C ALA A 171 4.47 0.64 7.86
N PHE A 172 4.68 -0.64 7.66
CA PHE A 172 4.80 -1.22 6.34
C PHE A 172 3.41 -1.73 5.92
N VAL A 173 2.94 -1.35 4.75
CA VAL A 173 1.63 -1.76 4.25
C VAL A 173 1.75 -2.42 2.88
N GLU A 174 1.20 -3.63 2.74
CA GLU A 174 1.20 -4.31 1.46
C GLU A 174 0.37 -3.58 0.39
N LYS A 175 0.78 -3.71 -0.86
CA LYS A 175 0.03 -3.24 -2.05
C LYS A 175 -1.07 -4.25 -2.47
N PRO A 176 -2.14 -3.82 -3.13
CA PRO A 176 -2.65 -2.45 -3.20
C PRO A 176 -3.20 -2.00 -1.85
N VAL A 177 -3.27 -0.71 -1.62
CA VAL A 177 -3.64 -0.19 -0.28
C VAL A 177 -5.13 0.02 -0.08
N ALA A 178 -5.94 -0.20 -1.11
CA ALA A 178 -7.39 -0.08 -1.07
C ALA A 178 -8.03 -0.84 -2.24
N VAL A 179 -9.37 -0.89 -2.26
CA VAL A 179 -10.16 -1.50 -3.35
C VAL A 179 -11.20 -0.53 -3.94
N ASP A 180 -11.38 0.63 -3.35
CA ASP A 180 -12.39 1.64 -3.74
C ASP A 180 -11.91 3.08 -3.42
N GLY A 181 -12.63 4.09 -3.93
CA GLY A 181 -12.33 5.49 -3.71
C GLY A 181 -12.31 5.91 -2.23
N PRO A 182 -13.31 5.53 -1.41
CA PRO A 182 -13.30 5.80 0.03
C PRO A 182 -12.06 5.25 0.74
N GLY A 183 -11.64 4.03 0.40
CA GLY A 183 -10.43 3.43 0.95
C GLY A 183 -9.16 4.19 0.54
N VAL A 184 -9.05 4.61 -0.71
CA VAL A 184 -7.92 5.42 -1.20
C VAL A 184 -7.84 6.75 -0.44
N ARG A 185 -8.95 7.47 -0.28
CA ARG A 185 -8.97 8.72 0.51
C ARG A 185 -8.52 8.50 1.94
N MET A 186 -8.96 7.41 2.58
CA MET A 186 -8.53 7.07 3.96
C MET A 186 -7.01 6.83 4.05
N VAL A 187 -6.39 6.23 3.04
CA VAL A 187 -4.93 6.04 2.99
C VAL A 187 -4.21 7.37 2.84
N ILE A 188 -4.70 8.27 1.99
CA ILE A 188 -4.14 9.62 1.82
C ILE A 188 -4.21 10.38 3.15
N GLU A 189 -5.37 10.37 3.84
CA GLU A 189 -5.55 10.97 5.16
C GLU A 189 -4.58 10.40 6.20
N ALA A 190 -4.40 9.07 6.22
CA ALA A 190 -3.44 8.41 7.10
C ALA A 190 -1.99 8.85 6.79
N GLY A 191 -1.65 9.04 5.52
CA GLY A 191 -0.37 9.57 5.08
C GLY A 191 -0.09 10.98 5.60
N GLU A 192 -1.07 11.88 5.53
CA GLU A 192 -0.94 13.23 6.07
C GLU A 192 -0.83 13.23 7.60
N MET A 193 -1.61 12.39 8.27
CA MET A 193 -1.50 12.22 9.73
C MET A 193 -0.11 11.68 10.13
N ALA A 194 0.45 10.74 9.36
CA ALA A 194 1.78 10.19 9.61
C ALA A 194 2.87 11.26 9.50
N LYS A 195 2.81 12.14 8.50
CA LYS A 195 3.72 13.31 8.39
C LYS A 195 3.66 14.20 9.64
N GLN A 196 2.45 14.51 10.11
CA GLN A 196 2.27 15.34 11.32
C GLN A 196 2.84 14.69 12.57
N LYS A 197 2.76 13.36 12.66
CA LYS A 197 3.27 12.57 13.80
C LYS A 197 4.72 12.13 13.65
N ASN A 198 5.39 12.46 12.54
CA ASN A 198 6.74 11.98 12.19
C ASN A 198 6.83 10.44 12.20
N LEU A 199 5.84 9.77 11.58
CA LEU A 199 5.77 8.33 11.43
C LEU A 199 6.04 7.92 9.98
N GLY A 200 6.72 6.77 9.81
CA GLY A 200 7.02 6.21 8.50
C GLY A 200 5.90 5.33 7.95
N ILE A 201 5.68 5.44 6.65
CA ILE A 201 4.84 4.53 5.86
C ILE A 201 5.62 4.16 4.60
N VAL A 202 5.90 2.86 4.43
CA VAL A 202 6.42 2.30 3.17
C VAL A 202 5.43 1.24 2.69
N ALA A 203 5.25 1.18 1.38
CA ALA A 203 4.33 0.24 0.76
C ALA A 203 5.07 -0.95 0.13
N GLY A 204 4.38 -2.08 -0.04
CA GLY A 204 4.91 -3.27 -0.75
C GLY A 204 5.11 -3.05 -2.25
N THR A 205 5.55 -1.86 -2.66
CA THR A 205 5.92 -1.49 -4.03
C THR A 205 7.42 -1.70 -4.25
N GLN A 206 7.88 -2.92 -4.06
CA GLN A 206 9.29 -3.31 -4.00
C GLN A 206 10.16 -2.80 -5.16
N ARG A 207 9.58 -2.55 -6.34
CA ARG A 207 10.32 -2.01 -7.49
C ARG A 207 10.86 -0.60 -7.25
N ARG A 208 10.23 0.19 -6.37
CA ARG A 208 10.72 1.51 -5.94
C ARG A 208 12.01 1.43 -5.13
N HIS A 209 12.32 0.25 -4.59
CA HIS A 209 13.52 -0.04 -3.81
C HIS A 209 14.60 -0.79 -4.61
N MET A 210 14.37 -1.00 -5.93
CA MET A 210 15.36 -1.58 -6.83
C MET A 210 16.29 -0.49 -7.40
N ARG A 211 17.59 -0.76 -7.33
CA ARG A 211 18.61 0.17 -7.85
C ARG A 211 18.45 0.43 -9.34
N SER A 212 18.15 -0.60 -10.13
CA SER A 212 17.94 -0.49 -11.57
C SER A 212 16.81 0.47 -11.94
N TYR A 213 15.65 0.37 -11.27
CA TYR A 213 14.54 1.30 -11.49
C TYR A 213 14.89 2.73 -11.04
N ASN A 214 15.46 2.88 -9.85
CA ASN A 214 15.86 4.19 -9.32
C ASN A 214 16.82 4.93 -10.28
N GLU A 215 17.83 4.22 -10.80
CA GLU A 215 18.81 4.77 -11.73
C GLU A 215 18.19 5.12 -13.09
N ALA A 216 17.29 4.27 -13.60
CA ALA A 216 16.60 4.52 -14.86
C ALA A 216 15.66 5.73 -14.73
N ILE A 217 14.78 5.73 -13.72
CA ILE A 217 13.74 6.76 -13.55
C ILE A 217 14.37 8.12 -13.24
N LYS A 218 15.44 8.16 -12.45
CA LYS A 218 16.21 9.40 -12.27
C LYS A 218 16.64 10.01 -13.59
N ARG A 219 17.20 9.20 -14.52
CA ARG A 219 17.61 9.69 -15.85
C ARG A 219 16.43 10.11 -16.71
N LEU A 220 15.28 9.44 -16.59
CA LEU A 220 14.08 9.84 -17.31
C LEU A 220 13.59 11.21 -16.84
N HIS A 221 13.57 11.46 -15.52
CA HIS A 221 13.24 12.75 -14.95
C HIS A 221 14.27 13.84 -15.31
N ASP A 222 15.55 13.47 -15.49
CA ASP A 222 16.59 14.36 -16.00
C ASP A 222 16.48 14.59 -17.54
N GLY A 223 15.44 14.04 -18.20
CA GLY A 223 15.12 14.29 -19.62
C GLY A 223 15.83 13.39 -20.62
N ALA A 224 16.33 12.22 -20.22
CA ALA A 224 17.12 11.32 -21.08
C ALA A 224 16.40 10.85 -22.36
N ILE A 225 15.05 10.80 -22.36
CA ILE A 225 14.24 10.50 -23.55
C ILE A 225 13.37 11.70 -24.00
N GLY A 226 13.58 12.87 -23.40
CA GLY A 226 12.75 14.06 -23.63
C GLY A 226 11.36 13.94 -23.03
N GLU A 227 10.38 14.65 -23.58
CA GLU A 227 8.98 14.58 -23.15
C GLU A 227 8.42 13.19 -23.49
N ILE A 228 7.75 12.55 -22.51
CA ILE A 228 7.13 11.24 -22.71
C ILE A 228 5.80 11.42 -23.42
N LEU A 229 5.64 10.75 -24.56
CA LEU A 229 4.46 10.82 -25.41
C LEU A 229 3.56 9.60 -25.25
N CYS A 230 4.18 8.42 -25.07
CA CYS A 230 3.47 7.16 -24.99
C CYS A 230 4.17 6.21 -24.01
N ALA A 231 3.37 5.49 -23.24
CA ALA A 231 3.84 4.46 -22.33
C ALA A 231 3.05 3.16 -22.51
N ARG A 232 3.62 2.05 -22.08
CA ARG A 232 2.99 0.72 -22.10
C ARG A 232 3.31 -0.02 -20.81
N SER A 233 2.31 -0.72 -20.28
CA SER A 233 2.48 -1.57 -19.11
C SER A 233 1.72 -2.87 -19.27
N TYR A 234 2.36 -4.00 -18.99
CA TYR A 234 1.79 -5.33 -19.19
C TYR A 234 1.98 -6.19 -17.95
N TRP A 235 0.88 -6.85 -17.53
CA TRP A 235 0.91 -7.95 -16.58
C TRP A 235 0.06 -9.10 -17.13
N ASN A 236 0.59 -9.78 -18.15
CA ASN A 236 -0.07 -10.92 -18.75
C ASN A 236 0.54 -12.21 -18.18
N GLY A 237 -0.25 -12.95 -17.43
CA GLY A 237 0.19 -14.17 -16.76
C GLY A 237 -0.90 -15.24 -16.72
N GLY A 238 -0.58 -16.34 -16.05
CA GLY A 238 -1.52 -17.42 -15.77
C GLY A 238 -2.39 -17.15 -14.54
N VAL A 239 -3.28 -18.06 -14.27
CA VAL A 239 -4.09 -18.11 -13.05
C VAL A 239 -3.15 -18.35 -11.86
N ILE A 240 -3.38 -17.65 -10.77
CA ILE A 240 -2.68 -17.86 -9.50
C ILE A 240 -3.45 -18.85 -8.62
N TRP A 241 -3.06 -18.99 -7.34
CA TRP A 241 -3.71 -19.88 -6.39
C TRP A 241 -5.24 -19.66 -6.32
N VAL A 242 -5.99 -20.73 -6.14
CA VAL A 242 -7.43 -20.76 -5.92
C VAL A 242 -7.70 -21.59 -4.68
N VAL A 243 -8.55 -21.09 -3.78
CA VAL A 243 -8.98 -21.84 -2.59
C VAL A 243 -10.42 -22.32 -2.80
N GLU A 244 -10.57 -23.63 -2.96
CA GLU A 244 -11.89 -24.25 -3.08
C GLU A 244 -12.66 -24.15 -1.75
N ARG A 245 -13.97 -23.91 -1.86
CA ARG A 245 -14.84 -23.89 -0.68
C ARG A 245 -14.89 -25.25 -0.02
N GLN A 246 -14.64 -25.30 1.27
CA GLN A 246 -14.76 -26.51 2.05
C GLN A 246 -16.11 -26.61 2.77
N SER A 247 -16.51 -27.83 3.07
CA SER A 247 -17.71 -28.07 3.89
C SER A 247 -17.54 -27.44 5.28
N GLY A 248 -18.57 -26.75 5.74
CA GLY A 248 -18.56 -26.05 7.03
C GLY A 248 -18.05 -24.60 7.01
N TRP A 249 -17.44 -24.15 5.92
CA TRP A 249 -17.10 -22.73 5.80
C TRP A 249 -18.34 -21.88 5.47
N SER A 250 -18.51 -20.78 6.21
CA SER A 250 -19.47 -19.74 5.83
C SER A 250 -19.01 -19.03 4.55
N ASP A 251 -19.91 -18.28 3.90
CA ASP A 251 -19.54 -17.48 2.73
C ASP A 251 -18.45 -16.46 3.04
N MET A 252 -18.55 -15.76 4.18
CA MET A 252 -17.53 -14.82 4.64
C MET A 252 -16.18 -15.51 4.81
N GLU A 253 -16.13 -16.70 5.42
CA GLU A 253 -14.89 -17.43 5.60
C GLU A 253 -14.26 -17.81 4.25
N TRP A 254 -15.06 -18.34 3.33
CA TRP A 254 -14.58 -18.69 2.01
C TRP A 254 -14.10 -17.47 1.22
N HIS A 255 -14.85 -16.37 1.23
CA HIS A 255 -14.41 -15.13 0.57
C HIS A 255 -13.06 -14.66 1.12
N LEU A 256 -12.86 -14.66 2.44
CA LEU A 256 -11.60 -14.26 3.07
C LEU A 256 -10.43 -15.20 2.73
N ARG A 257 -10.68 -16.52 2.69
CA ARG A 257 -9.64 -17.50 2.33
C ARG A 257 -9.28 -17.48 0.84
N ASN A 258 -10.26 -17.13 0.00
CA ASN A 258 -10.12 -17.03 -1.47
C ASN A 258 -10.15 -15.56 -1.97
N TRP A 259 -9.68 -14.64 -1.14
CA TRP A 259 -9.88 -13.18 -1.23
C TRP A 259 -9.52 -12.57 -2.59
N ASN A 260 -8.53 -13.12 -3.30
CA ASN A 260 -8.08 -12.61 -4.59
C ASN A 260 -9.19 -12.59 -5.65
N TYR A 261 -10.18 -13.45 -5.52
CA TYR A 261 -11.26 -13.64 -6.51
C TYR A 261 -12.55 -12.87 -6.19
N PHE A 262 -12.52 -12.03 -5.14
CA PHE A 262 -13.65 -11.18 -4.76
C PHE A 262 -13.22 -9.71 -4.82
N THR A 263 -13.87 -8.94 -5.71
CA THR A 263 -13.53 -7.52 -5.96
C THR A 263 -13.50 -6.70 -4.67
N TRP A 264 -14.44 -6.96 -3.75
CA TRP A 264 -14.50 -6.23 -2.49
C TRP A 264 -13.28 -6.47 -1.58
N LEU A 265 -12.58 -7.59 -1.75
CA LEU A 265 -11.37 -7.93 -0.97
C LEU A 265 -10.08 -7.57 -1.69
N GLY A 266 -9.97 -7.95 -2.97
CA GLY A 266 -8.74 -7.82 -3.76
C GLY A 266 -8.74 -6.66 -4.75
N GLY A 267 -9.90 -6.13 -5.12
CA GLY A 267 -10.02 -5.04 -6.10
C GLY A 267 -10.02 -5.50 -7.56
N ASP A 268 -10.06 -6.81 -7.84
CA ASP A 268 -9.76 -7.46 -9.12
C ASP A 268 -8.26 -7.46 -9.46
N HIS A 269 -7.81 -8.36 -10.36
CA HIS A 269 -6.39 -8.57 -10.65
C HIS A 269 -5.68 -7.35 -11.28
N ILE A 270 -6.41 -6.46 -11.92
CA ILE A 270 -5.87 -5.18 -12.41
C ILE A 270 -5.39 -4.30 -11.24
N VAL A 271 -6.09 -4.33 -10.12
CA VAL A 271 -5.74 -3.59 -8.90
C VAL A 271 -4.73 -4.39 -8.08
N GLU A 272 -4.94 -5.70 -7.91
CA GLU A 272 -4.12 -6.52 -7.02
C GLU A 272 -2.71 -6.79 -7.58
N GLN A 273 -2.61 -7.23 -8.85
CA GLN A 273 -1.32 -7.59 -9.44
C GLN A 273 -0.75 -6.49 -10.32
N HIS A 274 -1.55 -5.96 -11.23
CA HIS A 274 -1.05 -5.02 -12.23
C HIS A 274 -0.67 -3.65 -11.66
N VAL A 275 -1.08 -3.35 -10.43
CA VAL A 275 -0.68 -2.13 -9.71
C VAL A 275 0.85 -1.93 -9.70
N HIS A 276 1.65 -2.98 -9.69
CA HIS A 276 3.12 -2.88 -9.77
C HIS A 276 3.61 -2.17 -11.02
N ASN A 277 2.99 -2.45 -12.18
CA ASN A 277 3.37 -1.80 -13.45
C ASN A 277 2.75 -0.40 -13.56
N LEU A 278 1.51 -0.23 -13.06
CA LEU A 278 0.85 1.08 -13.01
C LEU A 278 1.62 2.05 -12.11
N ASP A 279 2.15 1.57 -10.99
CA ASP A 279 3.01 2.32 -10.09
C ASP A 279 4.28 2.83 -10.78
N ILE A 280 4.95 1.97 -11.54
CA ILE A 280 6.13 2.37 -12.34
C ILE A 280 5.75 3.43 -13.36
N MET A 281 4.60 3.31 -14.02
CA MET A 281 4.19 4.29 -15.02
C MET A 281 3.86 5.65 -14.40
N ASN A 282 3.16 5.69 -13.28
CA ASN A 282 2.92 6.92 -12.53
C ASN A 282 4.24 7.56 -12.08
N TRP A 283 5.20 6.77 -11.64
CA TRP A 283 6.52 7.24 -11.24
C TRP A 283 7.34 7.77 -12.44
N VAL A 284 7.36 7.05 -13.56
CA VAL A 284 8.05 7.46 -14.81
C VAL A 284 7.47 8.76 -15.36
N LEU A 285 6.13 8.90 -15.38
CA LEU A 285 5.42 10.08 -15.87
C LEU A 285 5.37 11.22 -14.83
N ASN A 286 5.78 10.93 -13.58
CA ASN A 286 5.69 11.84 -12.44
C ASN A 286 4.31 12.48 -12.27
N ALA A 287 3.27 11.68 -12.51
CA ALA A 287 1.86 12.09 -12.48
C ALA A 287 0.96 10.86 -12.36
N HIS A 288 -0.28 11.06 -12.00
CA HIS A 288 -1.37 10.10 -12.17
C HIS A 288 -2.20 10.41 -13.43
N PRO A 289 -2.96 9.45 -13.99
CA PRO A 289 -3.83 9.72 -15.13
C PRO A 289 -5.02 10.60 -14.73
N VAL A 290 -5.53 11.39 -15.68
CA VAL A 290 -6.74 12.22 -15.49
C VAL A 290 -7.98 11.50 -16.00
N LYS A 291 -7.84 10.51 -16.90
CA LYS A 291 -8.94 9.78 -17.51
C LYS A 291 -8.52 8.36 -17.90
N ALA A 292 -9.46 7.44 -17.86
CA ALA A 292 -9.29 6.06 -18.33
C ALA A 292 -10.47 5.62 -19.19
N LEU A 293 -10.18 4.86 -20.24
CA LEU A 293 -11.16 4.10 -21.03
C LEU A 293 -10.69 2.66 -21.14
N ALA A 294 -11.52 1.70 -20.73
CA ALA A 294 -11.15 0.31 -20.65
C ALA A 294 -12.14 -0.65 -21.30
N LEU A 295 -11.58 -1.74 -21.79
CA LEU A 295 -12.30 -2.96 -22.14
C LEU A 295 -11.80 -4.08 -21.23
N GLY A 296 -12.68 -5.03 -20.93
CA GLY A 296 -12.32 -6.20 -20.14
C GLY A 296 -13.46 -7.20 -20.09
N GLY A 297 -13.22 -8.33 -19.47
CA GLY A 297 -14.25 -9.35 -19.35
C GLY A 297 -13.82 -10.58 -18.60
N ARG A 298 -14.74 -11.54 -18.54
CA ARG A 298 -14.59 -12.83 -17.91
C ARG A 298 -14.86 -13.93 -18.92
N GLN A 299 -13.81 -14.58 -19.41
CA GLN A 299 -13.92 -15.61 -20.45
C GLN A 299 -13.40 -16.97 -19.99
N ALA A 300 -12.34 -17.01 -19.20
CA ALA A 300 -11.62 -18.23 -18.86
C ALA A 300 -11.81 -18.68 -17.39
N ARG A 301 -12.75 -18.12 -16.65
CA ARG A 301 -13.06 -18.49 -15.26
C ARG A 301 -14.13 -19.60 -15.26
N PRO A 302 -13.77 -20.89 -15.00
CA PRO A 302 -14.66 -22.01 -15.28
C PRO A 302 -15.78 -22.21 -14.26
N ASN A 303 -15.64 -21.74 -13.01
CA ASN A 303 -16.60 -21.99 -11.94
C ASN A 303 -16.55 -20.91 -10.85
N GLN A 304 -17.35 -21.08 -9.79
CA GLN A 304 -17.49 -20.13 -8.68
C GLN A 304 -16.21 -19.97 -7.83
N ASN A 305 -15.28 -20.94 -7.82
CA ASN A 305 -14.03 -20.82 -7.08
C ASN A 305 -13.17 -19.65 -7.60
N TYR A 306 -13.43 -19.16 -8.80
CA TYR A 306 -12.83 -17.97 -9.36
C TYR A 306 -13.61 -16.69 -9.04
N GLY A 307 -14.50 -16.70 -8.03
CA GLY A 307 -15.29 -15.55 -7.61
C GLY A 307 -16.04 -14.90 -8.77
N HIS A 308 -16.06 -13.57 -8.81
CA HIS A 308 -16.76 -12.79 -9.84
C HIS A 308 -15.87 -11.79 -10.58
N ILE A 309 -14.54 -11.83 -10.36
CA ILE A 309 -13.59 -10.94 -11.02
C ILE A 309 -13.43 -11.25 -12.52
N TYR A 310 -13.00 -10.27 -13.28
CA TYR A 310 -12.61 -10.44 -14.67
C TYR A 310 -11.32 -11.27 -14.80
N ASP A 311 -10.95 -11.65 -16.00
CA ASP A 311 -9.71 -12.36 -16.28
C ASP A 311 -8.80 -11.63 -17.27
N HIS A 312 -9.28 -10.52 -17.86
CA HIS A 312 -8.45 -9.64 -18.68
C HIS A 312 -8.98 -8.21 -18.70
N PHE A 313 -8.04 -7.27 -18.87
CA PHE A 313 -8.30 -5.84 -19.07
C PHE A 313 -7.35 -5.27 -20.11
N ALA A 314 -7.87 -4.33 -20.92
CA ALA A 314 -7.09 -3.44 -21.77
C ALA A 314 -7.57 -2.02 -21.51
N VAL A 315 -6.64 -1.13 -21.11
CA VAL A 315 -6.98 0.22 -20.66
C VAL A 315 -6.08 1.23 -21.37
N GLU A 316 -6.70 2.29 -21.87
CA GLU A 316 -6.01 3.51 -22.25
C GLU A 316 -6.18 4.55 -21.15
N TYR A 317 -5.06 5.03 -20.62
CA TYR A 317 -5.01 6.11 -19.65
C TYR A 317 -4.49 7.38 -20.30
N GLU A 318 -5.10 8.51 -19.99
CA GLU A 318 -4.68 9.84 -20.38
C GLU A 318 -4.01 10.55 -19.20
N TYR A 319 -2.80 11.08 -19.40
CA TYR A 319 -2.06 11.83 -18.40
C TYR A 319 -2.18 13.35 -18.63
N PRO A 320 -1.88 14.19 -17.60
CA PRO A 320 -2.09 15.66 -17.70
C PRO A 320 -1.35 16.34 -18.86
N ASN A 321 -0.19 15.83 -19.26
CA ASN A 321 0.59 16.35 -20.39
C ASN A 321 0.11 15.82 -21.77
N GLY A 322 -1.00 15.07 -21.82
CA GLY A 322 -1.53 14.45 -23.02
C GLY A 322 -0.89 13.11 -23.39
N ALA A 323 0.11 12.64 -22.64
CA ALA A 323 0.68 11.31 -22.86
C ALA A 323 -0.37 10.22 -22.69
N ARG A 324 -0.26 9.16 -23.49
CA ARG A 324 -1.14 8.00 -23.42
C ARG A 324 -0.37 6.79 -22.90
N MET A 325 -0.97 6.10 -21.91
CA MET A 325 -0.49 4.80 -21.47
C MET A 325 -1.45 3.70 -21.89
N PHE A 326 -0.94 2.72 -22.63
CA PHE A 326 -1.65 1.50 -23.00
C PHE A 326 -1.29 0.40 -22.00
N SER A 327 -2.29 -0.09 -21.31
CA SER A 327 -2.15 -1.04 -20.23
C SER A 327 -2.93 -2.32 -20.56
N GLN A 328 -2.31 -3.48 -20.30
CA GLN A 328 -2.96 -4.78 -20.45
C GLN A 328 -2.62 -5.68 -19.26
N CYS A 329 -3.61 -6.37 -18.74
CA CYS A 329 -3.37 -7.45 -17.79
C CYS A 329 -4.30 -8.63 -18.03
N ARG A 330 -3.81 -9.83 -17.73
CA ARG A 330 -4.52 -11.08 -17.98
C ARG A 330 -4.10 -12.16 -17.01
N GLN A 331 -5.06 -12.96 -16.59
CA GLN A 331 -4.87 -14.19 -15.80
C GLN A 331 -5.50 -15.38 -16.53
N MET A 332 -4.87 -15.88 -17.59
CA MET A 332 -5.33 -17.02 -18.37
C MET A 332 -4.17 -17.99 -18.65
N ASN A 333 -4.38 -19.26 -18.34
CA ASN A 333 -3.40 -20.31 -18.64
C ASN A 333 -3.29 -20.57 -20.15
N GLY A 334 -2.12 -21.03 -20.59
CA GLY A 334 -1.87 -21.37 -22.00
C GLY A 334 -1.71 -20.17 -22.93
N CYS A 335 -1.64 -18.94 -22.40
CA CYS A 335 -1.40 -17.73 -23.16
C CYS A 335 0.04 -17.23 -23.00
N GLU A 336 0.53 -16.42 -23.94
CA GLU A 336 1.84 -15.77 -23.82
C GLU A 336 1.93 -14.91 -22.57
N GLY A 337 2.97 -15.15 -21.76
CA GLY A 337 3.26 -14.35 -20.56
C GLY A 337 4.06 -13.10 -20.91
N LYS A 338 3.72 -11.95 -20.27
CA LYS A 338 4.45 -10.70 -20.45
C LYS A 338 4.26 -9.77 -19.26
N VAL A 339 5.35 -9.49 -18.55
CA VAL A 339 5.36 -8.54 -17.41
C VAL A 339 6.48 -7.54 -17.67
N GLU A 340 6.12 -6.37 -18.18
CA GLU A 340 7.08 -5.33 -18.56
C GLU A 340 6.46 -3.95 -18.63
N GLU A 341 7.32 -2.93 -18.65
CA GLU A 341 7.01 -1.54 -18.91
C GLU A 341 7.86 -1.03 -20.10
N ALA A 342 7.36 0.02 -20.77
CA ALA A 342 8.12 0.76 -21.74
C ALA A 342 7.57 2.19 -21.90
N ALA A 343 8.46 3.13 -22.22
CA ALA A 343 8.09 4.50 -22.56
C ALA A 343 8.81 4.97 -23.82
N VAL A 344 8.11 5.83 -24.57
CA VAL A 344 8.59 6.51 -25.77
C VAL A 344 8.48 8.01 -25.53
N GLY A 345 9.59 8.69 -25.67
CA GLY A 345 9.66 10.14 -25.59
C GLY A 345 10.17 10.77 -26.87
N THR A 346 10.25 12.09 -26.90
CA THR A 346 10.67 12.89 -28.08
C THR A 346 12.13 12.67 -28.47
N LYS A 347 12.97 12.14 -27.55
CA LYS A 347 14.42 11.95 -27.77
C LYS A 347 14.88 10.51 -27.62
N GLY A 348 13.97 9.56 -27.33
CA GLY A 348 14.37 8.18 -27.16
C GLY A 348 13.30 7.27 -26.58
N THR A 349 13.74 6.07 -26.20
CA THR A 349 12.89 5.00 -25.68
C THR A 349 13.55 4.30 -24.49
N THR A 350 12.73 3.64 -23.63
CA THR A 350 13.21 2.90 -22.48
C THR A 350 12.30 1.73 -22.13
N ASN A 351 12.84 0.71 -21.43
CA ASN A 351 12.03 -0.27 -20.70
C ASN A 351 11.78 0.14 -19.23
N CYS A 352 12.05 1.39 -18.88
CA CYS A 352 11.86 1.99 -17.56
C CYS A 352 12.69 1.38 -16.42
N LYS A 353 13.52 0.36 -16.70
CA LYS A 353 14.25 -0.40 -15.69
C LYS A 353 15.77 -0.36 -15.88
N ASP A 354 16.25 -0.81 -17.02
CA ASP A 354 17.67 -1.13 -17.14
C ASP A 354 18.35 -0.68 -18.44
N TRP A 355 17.60 -0.05 -19.37
CA TRP A 355 18.18 0.55 -20.55
C TRP A 355 17.42 1.79 -21.06
N ILE A 356 18.17 2.69 -21.68
CA ILE A 356 17.68 3.85 -22.41
C ILE A 356 18.35 3.86 -23.80
N ARG A 357 17.56 4.10 -24.84
CA ARG A 357 18.02 4.30 -26.22
C ARG A 357 17.69 5.72 -26.67
N ASN A 358 18.59 6.33 -27.43
CA ASN A 358 18.37 7.64 -28.06
C ASN A 358 17.40 7.55 -29.27
N ALA A 359 17.16 8.68 -29.93
CA ALA A 359 16.30 8.76 -31.12
C ALA A 359 16.78 7.87 -32.28
N ASP A 360 18.09 7.68 -32.44
CA ASP A 360 18.70 6.80 -33.44
C ASP A 360 18.66 5.32 -33.05
N ARG A 361 17.94 4.96 -31.95
CA ARG A 361 17.83 3.62 -31.38
C ARG A 361 19.15 3.04 -30.84
N GLN A 362 20.20 3.85 -30.73
CA GLN A 362 21.46 3.44 -30.11
C GLN A 362 21.32 3.39 -28.61
N LEU A 363 22.02 2.45 -27.97
CA LEU A 363 22.05 2.32 -26.52
C LEU A 363 22.76 3.54 -25.90
N ALA A 364 21.98 4.40 -25.20
CA ALA A 364 22.51 5.57 -24.51
C ALA A 364 22.90 5.26 -23.07
N TRP A 365 22.17 4.34 -22.43
CA TRP A 365 22.46 3.90 -21.06
C TRP A 365 21.97 2.48 -20.83
N ARG A 366 22.70 1.76 -19.97
CA ARG A 366 22.30 0.46 -19.44
C ARG A 366 22.74 0.33 -17.99
N PHE A 367 21.84 -0.17 -17.13
CA PHE A 367 22.18 -0.57 -15.78
C PHE A 367 23.18 -1.72 -15.80
N ARG A 368 24.26 -1.59 -15.03
CA ARG A 368 25.34 -2.57 -14.98
C ARG A 368 25.36 -3.27 -13.63
N GLN A 369 24.70 -4.40 -13.56
CA GLN A 369 24.59 -5.19 -12.34
C GLN A 369 25.94 -5.65 -11.79
N GLN A 370 26.96 -5.80 -12.63
CA GLN A 370 28.31 -6.16 -12.19
C GLN A 370 29.00 -5.01 -11.40
N GLU A 371 28.69 -3.77 -11.72
CA GLU A 371 29.24 -2.58 -11.06
C GLU A 371 28.40 -2.16 -9.85
N THR A 372 27.10 -2.34 -9.97
CA THR A 372 26.11 -2.00 -8.90
C THR A 372 25.15 -3.18 -8.74
N PRO A 373 25.51 -4.17 -7.91
CA PRO A 373 24.65 -5.33 -7.71
C PRO A 373 23.26 -4.95 -7.21
N GLU A 374 22.23 -5.59 -7.78
CA GLU A 374 20.88 -5.45 -7.29
C GLU A 374 20.75 -6.09 -5.91
N VAL A 375 19.91 -5.54 -5.07
CA VAL A 375 19.59 -6.06 -3.75
C VAL A 375 18.25 -6.80 -3.80
N ASN A 376 17.96 -7.64 -2.80
CA ASN A 376 16.62 -8.19 -2.66
C ASN A 376 15.64 -7.04 -2.35
N PRO A 377 14.76 -6.65 -3.28
CA PRO A 377 13.94 -5.46 -3.11
C PRO A 377 12.90 -5.60 -2.00
N TYR A 378 12.45 -6.82 -1.70
CA TYR A 378 11.52 -7.09 -0.60
C TYR A 378 12.16 -6.90 0.78
N GLN A 379 13.46 -7.17 0.90
CA GLN A 379 14.22 -6.83 2.11
C GLN A 379 14.58 -5.35 2.14
N GLN A 380 14.87 -4.76 0.97
CA GLN A 380 15.29 -3.37 0.87
C GLN A 380 14.18 -2.40 1.25
N GLU A 381 12.92 -2.66 0.87
CA GLU A 381 11.78 -1.80 1.25
C GLU A 381 11.62 -1.69 2.77
N HIS A 382 11.83 -2.79 3.51
CA HIS A 382 11.85 -2.76 4.97
C HIS A 382 13.09 -2.05 5.53
N GLN A 383 14.25 -2.28 4.93
CA GLN A 383 15.49 -1.64 5.35
C GLN A 383 15.41 -0.12 5.20
N ASP A 384 14.91 0.36 4.06
CA ASP A 384 14.77 1.80 3.78
C ASP A 384 13.82 2.46 4.78
N LEU A 385 12.71 1.80 5.13
CA LEU A 385 11.80 2.30 6.16
C LEU A 385 12.48 2.36 7.53
N ILE A 386 13.13 1.28 7.96
CA ILE A 386 13.81 1.20 9.26
C ILE A 386 14.92 2.25 9.36
N ASP A 387 15.73 2.40 8.33
CA ASP A 387 16.83 3.38 8.30
C ASP A 387 16.30 4.81 8.33
N SER A 388 15.19 5.09 7.62
CA SER A 388 14.54 6.39 7.64
C SER A 388 13.99 6.75 9.03
N ILE A 389 13.40 5.78 9.74
CA ILE A 389 12.91 5.94 11.12
C ILE A 389 14.08 6.25 12.06
N ARG A 390 15.15 5.45 11.99
CA ARG A 390 16.37 5.65 12.80
C ARG A 390 17.06 6.97 12.49
N GLY A 391 17.05 7.37 11.23
CA GLY A 391 17.57 8.66 10.78
C GLY A 391 16.71 9.87 11.16
N GLY A 392 15.54 9.67 11.77
CA GLY A 392 14.62 10.74 12.21
C GLY A 392 13.92 11.47 11.08
N LYS A 393 13.96 10.94 9.86
CA LYS A 393 13.25 11.43 8.65
C LYS A 393 12.49 10.27 7.99
N PRO A 394 11.41 9.82 8.62
CA PRO A 394 10.67 8.65 8.14
C PRO A 394 10.14 8.83 6.72
N LEU A 395 10.30 7.81 5.89
CA LEU A 395 9.70 7.76 4.55
C LEU A 395 8.18 7.73 4.64
N ASN A 396 7.53 8.33 3.65
CA ASN A 396 6.07 8.28 3.54
C ASN A 396 5.65 8.11 2.09
N GLU A 397 5.27 6.91 1.72
CA GLU A 397 4.85 6.52 0.37
C GLU A 397 3.33 6.45 0.21
N ALA A 398 2.56 6.82 1.24
CA ALA A 398 1.10 6.67 1.25
C ALA A 398 0.43 7.33 0.04
N GLN A 399 0.84 8.56 -0.33
CA GLN A 399 0.29 9.26 -1.49
C GLN A 399 0.58 8.51 -2.79
N ALA A 400 1.83 8.12 -3.02
CA ALA A 400 2.25 7.46 -4.26
C ALA A 400 1.54 6.12 -4.46
N VAL A 401 1.47 5.28 -3.41
CA VAL A 401 0.80 3.96 -3.51
C VAL A 401 -0.73 4.11 -3.60
N ALA A 402 -1.31 5.13 -2.98
CA ALA A 402 -2.74 5.45 -3.10
C ALA A 402 -3.09 5.85 -4.54
N GLU A 403 -2.27 6.70 -5.18
CA GLU A 403 -2.44 7.09 -6.58
C GLU A 403 -2.30 5.90 -7.53
N SER A 404 -1.31 5.05 -7.32
CA SER A 404 -1.11 3.84 -8.12
C SER A 404 -2.26 2.84 -7.96
N THR A 405 -2.78 2.70 -6.74
CA THR A 405 -3.97 1.89 -6.46
C THR A 405 -5.21 2.47 -7.17
N LEU A 406 -5.42 3.79 -7.09
CA LEU A 406 -6.55 4.45 -7.75
C LEU A 406 -6.47 4.33 -9.28
N THR A 407 -5.27 4.38 -9.86
CA THR A 407 -5.06 4.12 -11.30
C THR A 407 -5.60 2.75 -11.69
N GLY A 408 -5.31 1.70 -10.90
CA GLY A 408 -5.89 0.37 -11.13
C GLY A 408 -7.41 0.34 -10.98
N ILE A 409 -7.95 1.01 -9.96
CA ILE A 409 -9.39 1.13 -9.73
C ILE A 409 -10.07 1.85 -10.90
N MET A 410 -9.50 2.93 -11.44
CA MET A 410 -10.01 3.61 -12.65
C MET A 410 -10.16 2.64 -13.83
N GLY A 411 -9.14 1.84 -14.10
CA GLY A 411 -9.18 0.84 -15.17
C GLY A 411 -10.28 -0.20 -14.95
N ARG A 412 -10.43 -0.68 -13.72
CA ARG A 412 -11.51 -1.60 -13.34
C ARG A 412 -12.89 -0.98 -13.53
N GLU A 413 -13.14 0.19 -12.95
CA GLU A 413 -14.45 0.85 -13.00
C GLU A 413 -14.83 1.19 -14.44
N SER A 414 -13.87 1.66 -15.26
CA SER A 414 -14.11 1.92 -16.67
C SER A 414 -14.51 0.66 -17.44
N ALA A 415 -13.82 -0.47 -17.22
CA ALA A 415 -14.15 -1.74 -17.85
C ALA A 415 -15.51 -2.27 -17.38
N TYR A 416 -15.81 -2.17 -16.09
CA TYR A 416 -17.05 -2.64 -15.49
C TYR A 416 -18.27 -1.83 -15.97
N CYS A 417 -18.16 -0.50 -16.03
CA CYS A 417 -19.30 0.35 -16.48
C CYS A 417 -19.35 0.54 -17.99
N GLY A 418 -18.30 0.20 -18.76
CA GLY A 418 -18.25 0.31 -20.21
C GLY A 418 -18.16 1.75 -20.73
N ARG A 419 -17.64 2.70 -19.92
CA ARG A 419 -17.46 4.10 -20.29
C ARG A 419 -16.14 4.68 -19.78
N SER A 420 -15.78 5.83 -20.31
CA SER A 420 -14.66 6.60 -19.72
C SER A 420 -15.00 7.05 -18.30
N VAL A 421 -13.97 7.04 -17.44
CA VAL A 421 -14.03 7.58 -16.07
C VAL A 421 -12.90 8.58 -15.87
N THR A 422 -13.13 9.59 -15.06
CA THR A 422 -12.10 10.56 -14.67
C THR A 422 -11.51 10.21 -13.32
N TRP A 423 -10.32 10.74 -13.03
CA TRP A 423 -9.66 10.62 -11.74
C TRP A 423 -10.57 11.08 -10.59
N ASP A 424 -11.08 12.32 -10.72
CA ASP A 424 -11.91 12.93 -9.69
C ASP A 424 -13.21 12.16 -9.44
N GLU A 425 -13.82 11.62 -10.51
CA GLU A 425 -15.03 10.81 -10.40
C GLU A 425 -14.78 9.55 -9.56
N VAL A 426 -13.67 8.84 -9.79
CA VAL A 426 -13.34 7.61 -9.05
C VAL A 426 -12.82 7.91 -7.65
N LEU A 427 -11.98 8.94 -7.49
CA LEU A 427 -11.48 9.34 -6.18
C LEU A 427 -12.62 9.78 -5.25
N ASN A 428 -13.58 10.56 -5.77
CA ASN A 428 -14.68 11.12 -4.98
C ASN A 428 -15.91 10.22 -4.93
N SER A 429 -15.88 9.05 -5.57
CA SER A 429 -16.96 8.06 -5.51
C SER A 429 -17.34 7.76 -4.06
N SER A 430 -18.65 7.59 -3.83
CA SER A 430 -19.21 7.11 -2.57
C SER A 430 -19.32 5.60 -2.51
N THR A 431 -19.09 4.90 -3.62
CA THR A 431 -19.20 3.44 -3.72
C THR A 431 -18.18 2.78 -2.79
N ARG A 432 -18.70 2.13 -1.76
CA ARG A 432 -17.92 1.34 -0.82
C ARG A 432 -18.16 -0.14 -1.10
N LEU A 433 -17.09 -0.85 -1.39
CA LEU A 433 -17.16 -2.30 -1.60
C LEU A 433 -17.19 -3.06 -0.28
N GLY A 434 -17.83 -4.23 -0.27
CA GLY A 434 -17.85 -5.15 0.87
C GLY A 434 -19.09 -5.04 1.75
N PRO A 435 -19.19 -5.92 2.76
CA PRO A 435 -20.33 -5.99 3.65
C PRO A 435 -20.31 -4.87 4.69
N GLN A 436 -21.47 -4.57 5.27
CA GLN A 436 -21.59 -3.58 6.34
C GLN A 436 -21.03 -4.07 7.68
N LYS A 437 -20.98 -5.39 7.89
CA LYS A 437 -20.47 -6.03 9.11
C LYS A 437 -19.42 -7.07 8.75
N TYR A 438 -18.42 -7.20 9.60
CA TYR A 438 -17.38 -8.22 9.50
C TYR A 438 -17.61 -9.29 10.57
N GLU A 439 -18.33 -10.34 10.18
CA GLU A 439 -18.64 -11.51 11.00
C GLU A 439 -18.73 -12.75 10.10
N PHE A 440 -18.41 -13.92 10.64
CA PHE A 440 -18.60 -15.16 9.90
C PHE A 440 -20.10 -15.45 9.72
N GLY A 441 -20.52 -15.67 8.50
CA GLY A 441 -21.92 -15.89 8.14
C GLY A 441 -22.13 -15.91 6.63
N ASP A 442 -23.37 -15.86 6.23
CA ASP A 442 -23.77 -15.86 4.83
C ASP A 442 -23.48 -14.50 4.18
N LEU A 443 -23.01 -14.53 2.96
CA LEU A 443 -22.85 -13.38 2.07
C LEU A 443 -23.42 -13.71 0.70
N PRO A 444 -24.13 -12.77 0.05
CA PRO A 444 -24.57 -12.99 -1.32
C PRO A 444 -23.36 -13.18 -2.22
N PHE A 445 -23.44 -14.17 -3.13
CA PHE A 445 -22.41 -14.30 -4.17
C PHE A 445 -22.56 -13.14 -5.16
N PRO A 446 -21.51 -12.33 -5.37
CA PRO A 446 -21.62 -11.16 -6.22
C PRO A 446 -21.80 -11.55 -7.70
N GLU A 447 -22.58 -10.77 -8.42
CA GLU A 447 -22.72 -10.92 -9.87
C GLU A 447 -21.45 -10.42 -10.58
N VAL A 448 -21.13 -11.05 -11.72
CA VAL A 448 -20.07 -10.57 -12.61
C VAL A 448 -20.52 -9.25 -13.23
N PRO A 449 -19.77 -8.16 -13.12
CA PRO A 449 -20.14 -6.88 -13.71
C PRO A 449 -20.36 -6.99 -15.21
N THR A 450 -21.43 -6.39 -15.71
CA THR A 450 -21.75 -6.36 -17.15
C THR A 450 -21.61 -4.92 -17.65
N PRO A 451 -20.74 -4.66 -18.64
CA PRO A 451 -20.55 -3.33 -19.21
C PRO A 451 -21.88 -2.73 -19.71
N GLY A 452 -22.13 -1.46 -19.41
CA GLY A 452 -23.37 -0.77 -19.71
C GLY A 452 -24.51 -0.98 -18.70
N GLN A 453 -24.40 -1.99 -17.82
CA GLN A 453 -25.38 -2.27 -16.77
C GLN A 453 -24.83 -1.92 -15.38
N TYR A 454 -23.57 -2.23 -15.13
CA TYR A 454 -22.89 -1.88 -13.87
C TYR A 454 -22.77 -0.35 -13.71
N LYS A 455 -23.07 0.11 -12.52
CA LYS A 455 -22.98 1.54 -12.15
C LYS A 455 -22.17 1.66 -10.85
N PHE A 456 -21.28 2.63 -10.81
CA PHE A 456 -20.68 3.10 -9.58
C PHE A 456 -21.04 4.56 -9.34
N ALA A 457 -21.11 4.99 -8.09
CA ALA A 457 -21.57 6.32 -7.67
C ALA A 457 -20.49 7.09 -6.90
#